data_bfa1ac7359a674bbb9859eeddb546433
#
_entry.id   bfa1ac7359a674bbb9859eeddb546433
#
_cell.length_a   1.000
_cell.length_b   1.000
_cell.length_c   1.000
_cell.angle_alpha   90.00
_cell.angle_beta   90.00
_cell.angle_gamma   90.00
#
_symmetry.space_group_name_H-M   'P 1'
#
loop_
_entity.id
_entity.type
_entity.pdbx_description
1 polymer ?
#
loop_
_entity_poly.entity_id
_entity_poly.type
_entity_poly.pdbx_seq_one_letter_code
_entity_poly.pdbx_strand_id
1 'polypeptide(L)'
;MSLHPGGRETLMNFESFIRGIFGLALLIGIAFLISNNKKKINWRLVISGFVLQIIFAILILRGDSLRQFFFPLGWPKDFFNGVSYVFVLILNFTTEGAKFVFGNLALAPGNEGNLGFFFAFQVLPTIIFFASLMSVLYYLGVMKKIVQGMAWVMAKVMGTSGAESLSCTANIFVGQTEAPLMIKPFIKGMTQSELLTIMIGGMATIAGGVMAAYIQMLGSAYAASHGVALMQAQQMFATQLLGASFMAAPGAMMIGKILIPETAESETKGSVKVSIEKNSSNVIEAAANGASDGLQLALNVGAMLLAFIALIALIVIWLQILVSP
;
A
#
# COMPACT_ATOMS: atom_id res chain seq x y z
N MET A 1 -30.23 -29.70 6.09
CA MET A 1 -30.81 -28.80 5.06
C MET A 1 -29.83 -27.65 4.99
N SER A 2 -28.85 -27.73 4.07
CA SER A 2 -27.68 -26.86 3.94
C SER A 2 -28.08 -25.62 3.15
N LEU A 3 -28.14 -24.50 3.83
CA LEU A 3 -28.21 -23.20 3.15
C LEU A 3 -26.79 -22.81 2.71
N HIS A 4 -26.43 -23.13 1.48
CA HIS A 4 -25.39 -22.44 0.76
C HIS A 4 -25.77 -20.95 0.68
N PRO A 5 -24.95 -20.02 1.14
CA PRO A 5 -25.06 -18.63 0.73
C PRO A 5 -24.54 -18.59 -0.70
N GLY A 6 -25.44 -18.77 -1.66
CA GLY A 6 -25.16 -18.54 -3.07
C GLY A 6 -24.63 -17.13 -3.24
N GLY A 7 -23.34 -17.04 -3.53
CA GLY A 7 -22.72 -15.80 -3.99
C GLY A 7 -23.57 -15.28 -5.14
N ARG A 8 -24.21 -14.14 -4.96
CA ARG A 8 -24.56 -13.28 -6.08
C ARG A 8 -23.24 -12.96 -6.76
N GLU A 9 -22.88 -13.75 -7.76
CA GLU A 9 -22.03 -13.26 -8.83
C GLU A 9 -22.74 -12.01 -9.33
N THR A 10 -22.29 -10.88 -8.88
CA THR A 10 -22.63 -9.60 -9.50
C THR A 10 -22.05 -9.71 -10.90
N LEU A 11 -22.89 -10.19 -11.82
CA LEU A 11 -22.72 -9.89 -13.23
C LEU A 11 -22.33 -8.43 -13.24
N MET A 12 -21.13 -8.10 -13.74
CA MET A 12 -20.75 -6.72 -13.96
C MET A 12 -21.85 -6.15 -14.85
N ASN A 13 -22.78 -5.41 -14.23
CA ASN A 13 -23.81 -4.74 -14.99
C ASN A 13 -23.05 -3.85 -15.99
N PHE A 14 -23.42 -3.93 -17.24
CA PHE A 14 -22.85 -3.11 -18.31
C PHE A 14 -22.73 -1.63 -17.88
N GLU A 15 -23.68 -1.19 -17.08
CA GLU A 15 -23.69 0.13 -16.44
C GLU A 15 -22.48 0.36 -15.50
N SER A 16 -22.12 -0.60 -14.64
CA SER A 16 -20.95 -0.49 -13.75
C SER A 16 -19.65 -0.43 -14.54
N PHE A 17 -19.57 -1.15 -15.65
CA PHE A 17 -18.41 -1.12 -16.55
C PHE A 17 -18.27 0.25 -17.23
N ILE A 18 -19.36 0.82 -17.76
CA ILE A 18 -19.36 2.15 -18.38
C ILE A 18 -18.99 3.22 -17.34
N ARG A 19 -19.56 3.16 -16.13
CA ARG A 19 -19.24 4.10 -15.03
C ARG A 19 -17.75 4.03 -14.69
N GLY A 20 -17.17 2.83 -14.64
CA GLY A 20 -15.73 2.64 -14.39
C GLY A 20 -14.85 3.27 -15.48
N ILE A 21 -15.15 3.03 -16.75
CA ILE A 21 -14.43 3.63 -17.88
C ILE A 21 -14.57 5.15 -17.86
N PHE A 22 -15.77 5.66 -17.64
CA PHE A 22 -16.03 7.11 -17.58
C PHE A 22 -15.23 7.75 -16.42
N GLY A 23 -15.24 7.14 -15.24
CA GLY A 23 -14.46 7.62 -14.08
C GLY A 23 -12.96 7.67 -14.36
N LEU A 24 -12.41 6.61 -14.96
CA LEU A 24 -10.99 6.58 -15.36
C LEU A 24 -10.66 7.63 -16.42
N ALA A 25 -11.51 7.77 -17.45
CA ALA A 25 -11.34 8.79 -18.48
C ALA A 25 -11.40 10.21 -17.91
N LEU A 26 -12.32 10.45 -16.95
CA LEU A 26 -12.44 11.72 -16.26
C LEU A 26 -11.17 12.06 -15.46
N LEU A 27 -10.64 11.11 -14.67
CA LEU A 27 -9.42 11.32 -13.88
C LEU A 27 -8.21 11.59 -14.76
N ILE A 28 -8.03 10.82 -15.85
CA ILE A 28 -6.95 11.05 -16.82
C ILE A 28 -7.17 12.40 -17.53
N GLY A 29 -8.42 12.74 -17.84
CA GLY A 29 -8.79 14.02 -18.45
C GLY A 29 -8.44 15.21 -17.54
N ILE A 30 -8.71 15.12 -16.24
CA ILE A 30 -8.35 16.14 -15.26
C ILE A 30 -6.82 16.27 -15.20
N ALA A 31 -6.08 15.17 -15.11
CA ALA A 31 -4.62 15.19 -15.11
C ALA A 31 -4.06 15.82 -16.40
N PHE A 32 -4.65 15.50 -17.56
CA PHE A 32 -4.30 16.09 -18.85
C PHE A 32 -4.58 17.61 -18.90
N LEU A 33 -5.72 18.07 -18.35
CA LEU A 33 -6.06 19.49 -18.33
C LEU A 33 -5.06 20.30 -17.51
N ILE A 34 -4.61 19.75 -16.37
CA ILE A 34 -3.65 20.39 -15.44
C ILE A 34 -2.21 20.22 -15.92
N SER A 35 -1.95 19.38 -16.94
CA SER A 35 -0.62 19.09 -17.46
C SER A 35 0.13 20.35 -17.86
N ASN A 36 1.39 20.46 -17.41
CA ASN A 36 2.29 21.58 -17.71
C ASN A 36 2.69 21.65 -19.20
N ASN A 37 2.80 20.49 -19.88
CA ASN A 37 3.14 20.43 -21.31
C ASN A 37 2.43 19.29 -22.04
N LYS A 38 1.20 19.54 -22.47
CA LYS A 38 0.33 18.56 -23.13
C LYS A 38 0.93 17.91 -24.39
N LYS A 39 1.79 18.62 -25.12
CA LYS A 39 2.41 18.14 -26.37
C LYS A 39 3.57 17.16 -26.13
N LYS A 40 4.15 17.17 -24.96
CA LYS A 40 5.32 16.34 -24.59
C LYS A 40 4.93 15.10 -23.79
N ILE A 41 3.63 14.85 -23.60
CA ILE A 41 3.16 13.64 -22.90
C ILE A 41 3.57 12.39 -23.68
N ASN A 42 4.28 11.49 -23.03
CA ASN A 42 4.65 10.20 -23.59
C ASN A 42 3.48 9.21 -23.45
N TRP A 43 2.61 9.18 -24.46
CA TRP A 43 1.43 8.31 -24.45
C TRP A 43 1.77 6.81 -24.38
N ARG A 44 2.93 6.39 -24.87
CA ARG A 44 3.39 5.00 -24.73
C ARG A 44 3.57 4.62 -23.27
N LEU A 45 4.16 5.51 -22.45
CA LEU A 45 4.31 5.31 -21.02
C LEU A 45 2.95 5.29 -20.33
N VAL A 46 2.07 6.24 -20.66
CA VAL A 46 0.71 6.33 -20.08
C VAL A 46 -0.07 5.05 -20.34
N ILE A 47 -0.09 4.58 -21.58
CA ILE A 47 -0.79 3.36 -21.99
C ILE A 47 -0.16 2.13 -21.30
N SER A 48 1.17 2.02 -21.25
CA SER A 48 1.83 0.89 -20.60
C SER A 48 1.54 0.83 -19.10
N GLY A 49 1.53 1.98 -18.42
CA GLY A 49 1.15 2.06 -17.00
C GLY A 49 -0.30 1.67 -16.75
N PHE A 50 -1.20 2.15 -17.60
CA PHE A 50 -2.63 1.82 -17.53
C PHE A 50 -2.89 0.33 -17.80
N VAL A 51 -2.29 -0.23 -18.84
CA VAL A 51 -2.38 -1.66 -19.16
C VAL A 51 -1.83 -2.51 -18.02
N LEU A 52 -0.71 -2.11 -17.43
CA LEU A 52 -0.11 -2.82 -16.30
C LEU A 52 -1.05 -2.81 -15.08
N GLN A 53 -1.71 -1.68 -14.78
CA GLN A 53 -2.72 -1.61 -13.71
C GLN A 53 -3.90 -2.55 -13.97
N ILE A 54 -4.44 -2.56 -15.20
CA ILE A 54 -5.55 -3.45 -15.56
C ILE A 54 -5.12 -4.91 -15.46
N ILE A 55 -3.93 -5.26 -15.93
CA ILE A 55 -3.41 -6.63 -15.83
C ILE A 55 -3.33 -7.04 -14.36
N PHE A 56 -2.75 -6.23 -13.48
CA PHE A 56 -2.70 -6.53 -12.05
C PHE A 56 -4.10 -6.65 -11.44
N ALA A 57 -5.01 -5.73 -11.77
CA ALA A 57 -6.38 -5.78 -11.27
C ALA A 57 -7.08 -7.09 -11.66
N ILE A 58 -6.99 -7.49 -12.91
CA ILE A 58 -7.61 -8.73 -13.42
C ILE A 58 -6.97 -9.96 -12.78
N LEU A 59 -5.64 -10.02 -12.72
CA LEU A 59 -4.91 -11.16 -12.16
C LEU A 59 -5.16 -11.36 -10.66
N ILE A 60 -5.27 -10.25 -9.90
CA ILE A 60 -5.48 -10.31 -8.45
C ILE A 60 -6.97 -10.54 -8.13
N LEU A 61 -7.89 -9.77 -8.75
CA LEU A 61 -9.30 -9.80 -8.39
C LEU A 61 -10.08 -10.94 -9.04
N ARG A 62 -9.71 -11.32 -10.28
CA ARG A 62 -10.41 -12.35 -11.07
C ARG A 62 -9.59 -13.63 -11.27
N GLY A 63 -8.53 -13.84 -10.50
CA GLY A 63 -7.64 -14.99 -10.65
C GLY A 63 -8.35 -16.35 -10.58
N ASP A 64 -9.41 -16.50 -9.77
CA ASP A 64 -10.20 -17.75 -9.69
C ASP A 64 -10.97 -18.02 -10.98
N SER A 65 -11.58 -16.99 -11.57
CA SER A 65 -12.29 -17.12 -12.86
C SER A 65 -11.30 -17.39 -14.00
N LEU A 66 -10.13 -16.77 -13.96
CA LEU A 66 -9.06 -16.98 -14.95
C LEU A 66 -8.47 -18.40 -14.86
N ARG A 67 -8.36 -18.97 -13.66
CA ARG A 67 -7.90 -20.34 -13.43
C ARG A 67 -8.83 -21.38 -14.10
N GLN A 68 -10.12 -21.13 -14.13
CA GLN A 68 -11.09 -22.01 -14.81
C GLN A 68 -10.87 -22.02 -16.31
N PHE A 69 -10.42 -20.91 -16.90
CA PHE A 69 -10.13 -20.81 -18.32
C PHE A 69 -8.74 -21.35 -18.70
N PHE A 70 -7.71 -21.01 -17.92
CA PHE A 70 -6.34 -21.48 -18.09
C PHE A 70 -5.60 -21.53 -16.76
N PHE A 71 -5.28 -22.74 -16.28
CA PHE A 71 -4.75 -23.00 -14.93
C PHE A 71 -3.59 -22.06 -14.48
N PRO A 72 -2.55 -21.78 -15.31
CA PRO A 72 -1.46 -20.88 -14.92
C PRO A 72 -1.87 -19.42 -14.68
N LEU A 73 -2.99 -18.95 -15.23
CA LEU A 73 -3.46 -17.58 -14.99
C LEU A 73 -3.97 -17.35 -13.56
N GLY A 74 -4.18 -18.42 -12.78
CA GLY A 74 -4.49 -18.33 -11.36
C GLY A 74 -3.26 -18.09 -10.46
N TRP A 75 -2.04 -18.40 -10.91
CA TRP A 75 -0.82 -18.29 -10.10
C TRP A 75 -0.55 -16.90 -9.52
N PRO A 76 -0.77 -15.78 -10.22
CA PRO A 76 -0.58 -14.46 -9.63
C PRO A 76 -1.48 -14.25 -8.39
N LYS A 77 -2.73 -14.68 -8.45
CA LYS A 77 -3.63 -14.62 -7.28
C LYS A 77 -3.13 -15.49 -6.13
N ASP A 78 -2.66 -16.71 -6.42
CA ASP A 78 -2.09 -17.59 -5.41
C ASP A 78 -0.84 -17.00 -4.77
N PHE A 79 0.01 -16.36 -5.57
CA PHE A 79 1.17 -15.61 -5.07
C PHE A 79 0.73 -14.51 -4.10
N PHE A 80 -0.24 -13.67 -4.48
CA PHE A 80 -0.76 -12.61 -3.61
C PHE A 80 -1.44 -13.18 -2.36
N ASN A 81 -2.18 -14.28 -2.48
CA ASN A 81 -2.77 -14.96 -1.33
C ASN A 81 -1.69 -15.53 -0.40
N GLY A 82 -0.63 -16.12 -0.95
CA GLY A 82 0.52 -16.61 -0.18
C GLY A 82 1.24 -15.48 0.56
N VAL A 83 1.52 -14.36 -0.12
CA VAL A 83 2.11 -13.17 0.50
C VAL A 83 1.20 -12.62 1.59
N SER A 84 -0.11 -12.52 1.33
CA SER A 84 -1.11 -12.07 2.30
C SER A 84 -1.19 -12.99 3.52
N TYR A 85 -1.13 -14.30 3.31
CA TYR A 85 -1.09 -15.28 4.40
C TYR A 85 0.14 -15.10 5.30
N VAL A 86 1.33 -14.96 4.69
CA VAL A 86 2.57 -14.68 5.43
C VAL A 86 2.45 -13.35 6.18
N PHE A 87 1.87 -12.33 5.55
CA PHE A 87 1.65 -11.03 6.19
C PHE A 87 0.74 -11.15 7.42
N VAL A 88 -0.35 -11.90 7.34
CA VAL A 88 -1.27 -12.15 8.47
C VAL A 88 -0.59 -12.97 9.57
N LEU A 89 0.24 -13.96 9.22
CA LEU A 89 1.06 -14.68 10.22
C LEU A 89 1.99 -13.73 10.99
N ILE A 90 2.62 -12.78 10.29
CA ILE A 90 3.47 -11.76 10.90
C ILE A 90 2.65 -10.90 11.88
N LEU A 91 1.41 -10.54 11.56
CA LEU A 91 0.52 -9.82 12.46
C LEU A 91 0.22 -10.59 13.75
N ASN A 92 0.10 -11.92 13.69
CA ASN A 92 -0.12 -12.74 14.89
C ASN A 92 1.05 -12.67 15.86
N PHE A 93 2.30 -12.60 15.37
CA PHE A 93 3.46 -12.39 16.25
C PHE A 93 3.43 -11.03 16.96
N THR A 94 2.86 -10.01 16.30
CA THR A 94 2.63 -8.71 16.96
C THR A 94 1.71 -8.84 18.17
N THR A 95 0.66 -9.65 18.04
CA THR A 95 -0.31 -9.87 19.14
C THR A 95 0.38 -10.49 20.36
N GLU A 96 1.31 -11.43 20.17
CA GLU A 96 2.08 -12.01 21.27
C GLU A 96 2.94 -10.95 22.00
N GLY A 97 3.67 -10.11 21.22
CA GLY A 97 4.44 -9.00 21.79
C GLY A 97 3.56 -7.97 22.52
N ALA A 98 2.45 -7.58 21.90
CA ALA A 98 1.50 -6.64 22.49
C ALA A 98 0.84 -7.21 23.76
N LYS A 99 0.49 -8.50 23.78
CA LYS A 99 -0.06 -9.18 24.94
C LYS A 99 0.93 -9.23 26.11
N PHE A 100 2.22 -9.44 25.83
CA PHE A 100 3.26 -9.40 26.86
C PHE A 100 3.37 -8.03 27.52
N VAL A 101 3.24 -6.94 26.73
CA VAL A 101 3.41 -5.57 27.24
C VAL A 101 2.11 -5.03 27.88
N PHE A 102 0.95 -5.29 27.27
CA PHE A 102 -0.33 -4.66 27.59
C PHE A 102 -1.38 -5.64 28.16
N GLY A 103 -1.04 -6.92 28.30
CA GLY A 103 -1.96 -7.94 28.83
C GLY A 103 -3.24 -8.06 28.00
N ASN A 104 -4.38 -8.14 28.66
CA ASN A 104 -5.69 -8.35 28.05
C ASN A 104 -6.18 -7.18 27.17
N LEU A 105 -5.60 -5.98 27.32
CA LEU A 105 -5.91 -4.83 26.45
C LEU A 105 -5.50 -5.08 24.98
N ALA A 106 -4.49 -5.93 24.76
CA ALA A 106 -4.02 -6.27 23.43
C ALA A 106 -4.84 -7.39 22.75
N LEU A 107 -5.74 -8.06 23.47
CA LEU A 107 -6.54 -9.17 22.92
C LEU A 107 -7.63 -8.63 22.00
N ALA A 108 -7.65 -9.13 20.75
CA ALA A 108 -8.69 -8.79 19.78
C ALA A 108 -10.07 -9.32 20.23
N PRO A 109 -11.19 -8.68 19.82
CA PRO A 109 -12.53 -9.17 20.05
C PRO A 109 -12.71 -10.62 19.60
N GLY A 110 -13.36 -11.43 20.43
CA GLY A 110 -13.56 -12.88 20.18
C GLY A 110 -12.57 -13.78 20.90
N ASN A 111 -11.49 -13.25 21.51
CA ASN A 111 -10.59 -14.02 22.37
C ASN A 111 -11.08 -14.04 23.81
N GLU A 112 -10.81 -15.15 24.52
CA GLU A 112 -11.15 -15.27 25.94
C GLU A 112 -10.37 -14.23 26.77
N GLY A 113 -11.06 -13.51 27.66
CA GLY A 113 -10.49 -12.42 28.46
C GLY A 113 -10.34 -11.08 27.75
N ASN A 114 -10.89 -10.93 26.55
CA ASN A 114 -10.93 -9.68 25.81
C ASN A 114 -11.75 -8.61 26.56
N LEU A 115 -11.26 -7.37 26.58
CA LEU A 115 -11.91 -6.21 27.21
C LEU A 115 -12.59 -5.27 26.20
N GLY A 116 -12.59 -5.61 24.91
CA GLY A 116 -13.10 -4.77 23.84
C GLY A 116 -12.04 -4.44 22.79
N PHE A 117 -12.38 -3.55 21.85
CA PHE A 117 -11.45 -3.08 20.83
C PHE A 117 -10.76 -1.78 21.29
N PHE A 118 -9.44 -1.83 21.42
CA PHE A 118 -8.61 -0.70 21.79
C PHE A 118 -7.56 -0.44 20.72
N PHE A 119 -7.77 0.60 19.90
CA PHE A 119 -6.86 0.96 18.81
C PHE A 119 -5.40 1.10 19.27
N ALA A 120 -5.18 1.77 20.40
CA ALA A 120 -3.83 2.03 20.91
C ALA A 120 -3.05 0.75 21.28
N PHE A 121 -3.73 -0.29 21.76
CA PHE A 121 -3.09 -1.50 22.29
C PHE A 121 -3.14 -2.69 21.33
N GLN A 122 -4.04 -2.64 20.34
CA GLN A 122 -4.23 -3.71 19.35
C GLN A 122 -3.68 -3.36 17.97
N VAL A 123 -3.75 -2.06 17.58
CA VAL A 123 -3.36 -1.63 16.23
C VAL A 123 -1.99 -0.93 16.20
N LEU A 124 -1.72 0.03 17.11
CA LEU A 124 -0.44 0.74 17.09
C LEU A 124 0.78 -0.17 17.26
N PRO A 125 0.77 -1.25 18.07
CA PRO A 125 1.89 -2.18 18.17
C PRO A 125 2.24 -2.86 16.83
N THR A 126 1.28 -3.02 15.91
CA THR A 126 1.57 -3.61 14.59
C THR A 126 2.51 -2.72 13.77
N ILE A 127 2.37 -1.40 13.90
CA ILE A 127 3.25 -0.43 13.23
C ILE A 127 4.67 -0.56 13.77
N ILE A 128 4.83 -0.68 15.08
CA ILE A 128 6.14 -0.82 15.75
C ILE A 128 6.84 -2.09 15.29
N PHE A 129 6.15 -3.23 15.41
CA PHE A 129 6.73 -4.53 15.03
C PHE A 129 7.05 -4.58 13.53
N PHE A 130 6.13 -4.09 12.68
CA PHE A 130 6.34 -4.13 11.23
C PHE A 130 7.51 -3.26 10.81
N ALA A 131 7.69 -2.08 11.40
CA ALA A 131 8.85 -1.22 11.15
C ALA A 131 10.17 -1.90 11.57
N SER A 132 10.18 -2.55 12.74
CA SER A 132 11.32 -3.34 13.21
C SER A 132 11.66 -4.48 12.23
N LEU A 133 10.66 -5.26 11.82
CA LEU A 133 10.82 -6.36 10.86
C LEU A 133 11.37 -5.87 9.52
N MET A 134 10.80 -4.77 8.99
CA MET A 134 11.25 -4.19 7.72
C MET A 134 12.70 -3.71 7.82
N SER A 135 13.10 -3.09 8.92
CA SER A 135 14.49 -2.67 9.17
C SER A 135 15.45 -3.87 9.14
N VAL A 136 15.08 -4.99 9.77
CA VAL A 136 15.84 -6.25 9.72
C VAL A 136 15.94 -6.79 8.28
N LEU A 137 14.82 -6.84 7.54
CA LEU A 137 14.81 -7.33 6.16
C LEU A 137 15.64 -6.45 5.21
N TYR A 138 15.67 -5.12 5.46
CA TYR A 138 16.57 -4.22 4.75
C TYR A 138 18.03 -4.45 5.10
N TYR A 139 18.35 -4.61 6.40
CA TYR A 139 19.71 -4.93 6.85
C TYR A 139 20.23 -6.22 6.21
N LEU A 140 19.41 -7.27 6.15
CA LEU A 140 19.73 -8.55 5.50
C LEU A 140 19.80 -8.45 3.96
N GLY A 141 19.36 -7.33 3.38
CA GLY A 141 19.34 -7.10 1.94
C GLY A 141 18.24 -7.83 1.18
N VAL A 142 17.31 -8.50 1.86
CA VAL A 142 16.18 -9.20 1.24
C VAL A 142 15.26 -8.20 0.53
N MET A 143 14.82 -7.16 1.25
CA MET A 143 13.94 -6.12 0.67
C MET A 143 14.61 -5.37 -0.46
N LYS A 144 15.92 -5.12 -0.35
CA LYS A 144 16.70 -4.49 -1.43
C LYS A 144 16.57 -5.25 -2.75
N LYS A 145 16.73 -6.58 -2.72
CA LYS A 145 16.64 -7.44 -3.92
C LYS A 145 15.22 -7.45 -4.50
N ILE A 146 14.20 -7.54 -3.65
CA ILE A 146 12.79 -7.53 -4.05
C ILE A 146 12.46 -6.21 -4.75
N VAL A 147 12.74 -5.09 -4.09
CA VAL A 147 12.44 -3.74 -4.61
C VAL A 147 13.21 -3.46 -5.90
N GLN A 148 14.49 -3.84 -5.98
CA GLN A 148 15.29 -3.68 -7.21
C GLN A 148 14.74 -4.51 -8.38
N GLY A 149 14.34 -5.75 -8.12
CA GLY A 149 13.74 -6.60 -9.14
C GLY A 149 12.43 -6.02 -9.69
N MET A 150 11.56 -5.56 -8.82
CA MET A 150 10.30 -4.93 -9.22
C MET A 150 10.53 -3.60 -9.93
N ALA A 151 11.43 -2.76 -9.44
CA ALA A 151 11.80 -1.50 -10.08
C ALA A 151 12.38 -1.69 -11.47
N TRP A 152 13.19 -2.75 -11.66
CA TRP A 152 13.70 -3.12 -12.98
C TRP A 152 12.57 -3.48 -13.96
N VAL A 153 11.58 -4.27 -13.52
CA VAL A 153 10.41 -4.59 -14.33
C VAL A 153 9.64 -3.32 -14.72
N MET A 154 9.37 -2.44 -13.75
CA MET A 154 8.67 -1.18 -13.97
C MET A 154 9.42 -0.27 -14.95
N ALA A 155 10.73 -0.08 -14.75
CA ALA A 155 11.56 0.74 -15.62
C ALA A 155 11.59 0.18 -17.07
N LYS A 156 11.65 -1.16 -17.21
CA LYS A 156 11.68 -1.80 -18.52
C LYS A 156 10.35 -1.73 -19.26
N VAL A 157 9.24 -1.93 -18.55
CA VAL A 157 7.88 -1.95 -19.13
C VAL A 157 7.41 -0.53 -19.45
N MET A 158 7.60 0.41 -18.53
CA MET A 158 7.11 1.77 -18.67
C MET A 158 8.11 2.73 -19.31
N GLY A 159 9.41 2.38 -19.33
CA GLY A 159 10.47 3.26 -19.83
C GLY A 159 10.78 4.43 -18.90
N THR A 160 10.50 4.26 -17.62
CA THR A 160 10.78 5.22 -16.55
C THR A 160 12.25 5.17 -16.11
N SER A 161 12.71 6.19 -15.36
CA SER A 161 14.06 6.18 -14.80
C SER A 161 14.24 5.17 -13.69
N GLY A 162 15.49 4.79 -13.43
CA GLY A 162 15.80 3.82 -12.38
C GLY A 162 15.44 4.35 -10.98
N ALA A 163 15.73 5.60 -10.70
CA ALA A 163 15.50 6.20 -9.38
C ALA A 163 14.00 6.37 -9.08
N GLU A 164 13.19 6.88 -10.03
CA GLU A 164 11.75 7.02 -9.83
C GLU A 164 11.05 5.65 -9.72
N SER A 165 11.44 4.68 -10.56
CA SER A 165 10.90 3.31 -10.50
C SER A 165 11.23 2.66 -9.16
N LEU A 166 12.44 2.87 -8.64
CA LEU A 166 12.87 2.32 -7.37
C LEU A 166 12.09 2.93 -6.21
N SER A 167 11.95 4.25 -6.16
CA SER A 167 11.23 4.93 -5.08
C SER A 167 9.74 4.56 -5.09
N CYS A 168 9.07 4.61 -6.25
CA CYS A 168 7.66 4.22 -6.36
C CYS A 168 7.42 2.75 -5.99
N THR A 169 8.36 1.85 -6.36
CA THR A 169 8.26 0.42 -6.00
C THR A 169 8.54 0.20 -4.51
N ALA A 170 9.53 0.89 -3.94
CA ALA A 170 9.82 0.82 -2.51
C ALA A 170 8.63 1.25 -1.66
N ASN A 171 7.90 2.27 -2.09
CA ASN A 171 6.70 2.76 -1.41
C ASN A 171 5.58 1.72 -1.25
N ILE A 172 5.58 0.62 -2.00
CA ILE A 172 4.63 -0.49 -1.80
C ILE A 172 4.84 -1.14 -0.41
N PHE A 173 6.07 -1.12 0.11
CA PHE A 173 6.45 -1.82 1.34
C PHE A 173 6.82 -0.87 2.46
N VAL A 174 7.47 0.26 2.14
CA VAL A 174 7.94 1.25 3.10
C VAL A 174 7.20 2.58 2.93
N GLY A 175 7.32 3.44 3.93
CA GLY A 175 6.66 4.74 3.92
C GLY A 175 7.26 5.74 2.92
N GLN A 176 6.47 6.76 2.65
CA GLN A 176 6.84 7.88 1.77
C GLN A 176 8.06 8.68 2.27
N THR A 177 8.43 8.56 3.53
CA THR A 177 9.61 9.18 4.13
C THR A 177 10.88 8.34 3.94
N GLU A 178 10.73 7.03 3.87
CA GLU A 178 11.83 6.06 3.80
C GLU A 178 12.24 5.75 2.36
N ALA A 179 11.27 5.55 1.47
CA ALA A 179 11.56 5.20 0.08
C ALA A 179 12.44 6.24 -0.65
N PRO A 180 12.26 7.56 -0.48
CA PRO A 180 13.17 8.56 -1.07
C PRO A 180 14.59 8.51 -0.53
N LEU A 181 14.81 7.98 0.69
CA LEU A 181 16.18 7.83 1.22
C LEU A 181 17.02 6.85 0.40
N MET A 182 16.37 5.85 -0.22
CA MET A 182 17.03 4.88 -1.10
C MET A 182 17.62 5.51 -2.38
N ILE A 183 17.09 6.65 -2.77
CA ILE A 183 17.48 7.39 -3.97
C ILE A 183 18.16 8.73 -3.64
N LYS A 184 18.43 8.99 -2.35
CA LYS A 184 19.03 10.25 -1.86
C LYS A 184 20.23 10.73 -2.67
N PRO A 185 21.19 9.89 -3.11
CA PRO A 185 22.32 10.32 -3.93
C PRO A 185 21.92 10.95 -5.27
N PHE A 186 20.77 10.56 -5.82
CA PHE A 186 20.31 10.98 -7.14
C PHE A 186 19.39 12.20 -7.11
N ILE A 187 18.85 12.58 -5.93
CA ILE A 187 17.83 13.65 -5.81
C ILE A 187 18.29 14.96 -6.40
N LYS A 188 19.59 15.32 -6.25
CA LYS A 188 20.13 16.59 -6.76
C LYS A 188 20.16 16.70 -8.29
N GLY A 189 20.29 15.56 -8.99
CA GLY A 189 20.30 15.47 -10.45
C GLY A 189 18.95 15.10 -11.06
N MET A 190 17.90 14.95 -10.25
CA MET A 190 16.58 14.57 -10.74
C MET A 190 15.85 15.68 -11.44
N THR A 191 15.10 15.30 -12.48
CA THR A 191 14.20 16.22 -13.19
C THR A 191 12.97 16.56 -12.33
N GLN A 192 12.28 17.65 -12.64
CA GLN A 192 11.01 17.99 -11.99
C GLN A 192 9.95 16.92 -12.19
N SER A 193 9.96 16.26 -13.35
CA SER A 193 9.07 15.15 -13.68
C SER A 193 9.30 13.94 -12.76
N GLU A 194 10.56 13.58 -12.53
CA GLU A 194 10.93 12.49 -11.62
C GLU A 194 10.57 12.82 -10.17
N LEU A 195 10.87 14.02 -9.70
CA LEU A 195 10.54 14.47 -8.34
C LEU A 195 9.03 14.43 -8.08
N LEU A 196 8.22 14.95 -9.02
CA LEU A 196 6.77 14.88 -8.90
C LEU A 196 6.28 13.42 -8.87
N THR A 197 6.83 12.56 -9.74
CA THR A 197 6.47 11.14 -9.79
C THR A 197 6.72 10.45 -8.45
N ILE A 198 7.85 10.73 -7.80
CA ILE A 198 8.19 10.20 -6.48
C ILE A 198 7.22 10.69 -5.41
N MET A 199 6.89 11.97 -5.42
CA MET A 199 5.92 12.55 -4.47
C MET A 199 4.53 11.92 -4.63
N ILE A 200 4.05 11.76 -5.87
CA ILE A 200 2.78 11.08 -6.14
C ILE A 200 2.85 9.62 -5.69
N GLY A 201 3.95 8.91 -5.98
CA GLY A 201 4.16 7.52 -5.56
C GLY A 201 4.06 7.36 -4.05
N GLY A 202 4.67 8.28 -3.29
CA GLY A 202 4.58 8.29 -1.83
C GLY A 202 3.17 8.50 -1.29
N MET A 203 2.39 9.35 -1.95
CA MET A 203 1.00 9.63 -1.54
C MET A 203 -0.01 8.59 -2.02
N ALA A 204 0.29 7.85 -3.08
CA ALA A 204 -0.63 6.89 -3.69
C ALA A 204 -0.58 5.49 -3.06
N THR A 205 0.46 5.18 -2.29
CA THR A 205 0.70 3.86 -1.67
C THR A 205 0.53 3.93 -0.16
N ILE A 206 0.32 2.77 0.45
CA ILE A 206 0.19 2.63 1.91
C ILE A 206 1.47 1.98 2.42
N ALA A 207 2.16 2.63 3.38
CA ALA A 207 3.31 2.04 4.07
C ALA A 207 2.94 0.70 4.73
N GLY A 208 3.85 -0.29 4.68
CA GLY A 208 3.60 -1.64 5.18
C GLY A 208 3.14 -1.69 6.64
N GLY A 209 3.71 -0.87 7.52
CA GLY A 209 3.27 -0.78 8.92
C GLY A 209 1.84 -0.24 9.08
N VAL A 210 1.47 0.78 8.28
CA VAL A 210 0.11 1.33 8.27
C VAL A 210 -0.86 0.35 7.62
N MET A 211 -0.44 -0.35 6.57
CA MET A 211 -1.22 -1.43 5.95
C MET A 211 -1.53 -2.54 6.96
N ALA A 212 -0.55 -2.94 7.77
CA ALA A 212 -0.72 -3.90 8.87
C ALA A 212 -1.81 -3.44 9.85
N ALA A 213 -1.78 -2.17 10.23
CA ALA A 213 -2.80 -1.56 11.08
C ALA A 213 -4.21 -1.62 10.46
N TYR A 214 -4.33 -1.30 9.16
CA TYR A 214 -5.62 -1.39 8.45
C TYR A 214 -6.12 -2.82 8.35
N ILE A 215 -5.26 -3.79 8.06
CA ILE A 215 -5.65 -5.22 8.00
C ILE A 215 -6.17 -5.68 9.35
N GLN A 216 -5.51 -5.30 10.44
CA GLN A 216 -5.94 -5.64 11.80
C GLN A 216 -7.31 -5.01 12.12
N MET A 217 -7.47 -3.72 11.86
CA MET A 217 -8.70 -2.99 12.17
C MET A 217 -9.89 -3.46 11.33
N LEU A 218 -9.74 -3.48 10.01
CA LEU A 218 -10.80 -3.87 9.09
C LEU A 218 -11.14 -5.35 9.21
N GLY A 219 -10.12 -6.20 9.37
CA GLY A 219 -10.30 -7.63 9.59
C GLY A 219 -11.06 -7.93 10.86
N SER A 220 -10.73 -7.27 11.98
CA SER A 220 -11.44 -7.43 13.24
C SER A 220 -12.89 -6.96 13.16
N ALA A 221 -13.13 -5.79 12.56
CA ALA A 221 -14.47 -5.25 12.39
C ALA A 221 -15.35 -6.16 11.50
N TYR A 222 -14.78 -6.63 10.39
CA TYR A 222 -15.48 -7.52 9.45
C TYR A 222 -15.76 -8.89 10.06
N ALA A 223 -14.80 -9.48 10.76
CA ALA A 223 -14.98 -10.76 11.45
C ALA A 223 -16.11 -10.69 12.48
N ALA A 224 -16.14 -9.63 13.29
CA ALA A 224 -17.17 -9.41 14.29
C ALA A 224 -18.57 -9.20 13.69
N SER A 225 -18.68 -8.50 12.55
CA SER A 225 -19.98 -8.19 11.93
C SER A 225 -20.54 -9.32 11.08
N HIS A 226 -19.69 -10.21 10.52
CA HIS A 226 -20.10 -11.28 9.61
C HIS A 226 -19.95 -12.70 10.19
N GLY A 227 -19.43 -12.83 11.43
CA GLY A 227 -19.24 -14.13 12.07
C GLY A 227 -18.22 -15.04 11.39
N VAL A 228 -17.25 -14.47 10.64
CA VAL A 228 -16.18 -15.23 9.98
C VAL A 228 -14.93 -15.27 10.84
N ALA A 229 -14.05 -16.26 10.60
CA ALA A 229 -12.78 -16.36 11.31
C ALA A 229 -11.91 -15.10 11.09
N LEU A 230 -11.32 -14.57 12.15
CA LEU A 230 -10.47 -13.37 12.11
C LEU A 230 -9.36 -13.47 11.06
N MET A 231 -8.68 -14.61 11.01
CA MET A 231 -7.59 -14.86 10.05
C MET A 231 -8.09 -14.78 8.59
N GLN A 232 -9.29 -15.30 8.32
CA GLN A 232 -9.88 -15.25 6.98
C GLN A 232 -10.23 -13.82 6.57
N ALA A 233 -10.82 -13.04 7.48
CA ALA A 233 -11.12 -11.62 7.26
C ALA A 233 -9.85 -10.81 7.03
N GLN A 234 -8.84 -10.99 7.86
CA GLN A 234 -7.54 -10.32 7.71
C GLN A 234 -6.85 -10.68 6.38
N GLN A 235 -6.88 -11.95 5.97
CA GLN A 235 -6.29 -12.39 4.72
C GLN A 235 -7.00 -11.76 3.50
N MET A 236 -8.33 -11.63 3.55
CA MET A 236 -9.10 -10.96 2.50
C MET A 236 -8.66 -9.49 2.36
N PHE A 237 -8.58 -8.74 3.45
CA PHE A 237 -8.12 -7.34 3.41
C PHE A 237 -6.65 -7.22 3.03
N ALA A 238 -5.78 -8.12 3.51
CA ALA A 238 -4.38 -8.15 3.14
C ALA A 238 -4.20 -8.31 1.62
N THR A 239 -4.93 -9.24 1.00
CA THR A 239 -4.88 -9.44 -0.46
C THR A 239 -5.34 -8.20 -1.23
N GLN A 240 -6.42 -7.55 -0.77
CA GLN A 240 -6.95 -6.35 -1.42
C GLN A 240 -6.02 -5.15 -1.27
N LEU A 241 -5.51 -4.88 -0.07
CA LEU A 241 -4.65 -3.72 0.20
C LEU A 241 -3.26 -3.87 -0.44
N LEU A 242 -2.67 -5.08 -0.39
CA LEU A 242 -1.43 -5.36 -1.11
C LEU A 242 -1.63 -5.19 -2.62
N GLY A 243 -2.71 -5.75 -3.17
CA GLY A 243 -3.05 -5.59 -4.58
C GLY A 243 -3.21 -4.12 -4.98
N ALA A 244 -3.90 -3.33 -4.17
CA ALA A 244 -4.07 -1.89 -4.38
C ALA A 244 -2.72 -1.15 -4.39
N SER A 245 -1.81 -1.44 -3.43
CA SER A 245 -0.47 -0.83 -3.38
C SER A 245 0.38 -1.20 -4.60
N PHE A 246 0.31 -2.46 -5.06
CA PHE A 246 0.99 -2.86 -6.29
C PHE A 246 0.47 -2.15 -7.54
N MET A 247 -0.85 -1.94 -7.62
CA MET A 247 -1.47 -1.20 -8.74
C MET A 247 -1.20 0.32 -8.66
N ALA A 248 -1.01 0.85 -7.45
CA ALA A 248 -0.76 2.27 -7.26
C ALA A 248 0.58 2.73 -7.83
N ALA A 249 1.63 1.90 -7.78
CA ALA A 249 2.95 2.28 -8.27
C ALA A 249 2.98 2.66 -9.76
N PRO A 250 2.50 1.81 -10.72
CA PRO A 250 2.43 2.21 -12.13
C PRO A 250 1.45 3.37 -12.36
N GLY A 251 0.37 3.46 -11.59
CA GLY A 251 -0.58 4.56 -11.66
C GLY A 251 0.03 5.90 -11.27
N ALA A 252 0.80 5.93 -10.19
CA ALA A 252 1.52 7.12 -9.74
C ALA A 252 2.51 7.61 -10.78
N MET A 253 3.30 6.68 -11.37
CA MET A 253 4.24 7.01 -12.44
C MET A 253 3.52 7.54 -13.69
N MET A 254 2.40 6.93 -14.07
CA MET A 254 1.58 7.39 -15.20
C MET A 254 1.06 8.82 -14.97
N ILE A 255 0.43 9.08 -13.84
CA ILE A 255 -0.13 10.40 -13.51
C ILE A 255 0.96 11.45 -13.39
N GLY A 256 2.09 11.14 -12.75
CA GLY A 256 3.24 12.05 -12.64
C GLY A 256 3.74 12.50 -14.02
N LYS A 257 3.85 11.55 -14.97
CA LYS A 257 4.31 11.84 -16.34
C LYS A 257 3.24 12.49 -17.24
N ILE A 258 1.97 12.48 -16.85
CA ILE A 258 0.93 13.31 -17.48
C ILE A 258 1.01 14.75 -16.96
N LEU A 259 1.12 14.93 -15.64
CA LEU A 259 1.14 16.25 -15.02
C LEU A 259 2.38 17.07 -15.37
N ILE A 260 3.57 16.49 -15.22
CA ILE A 260 4.84 17.04 -15.66
C ILE A 260 5.53 16.04 -16.57
N PRO A 261 5.33 16.14 -17.90
CA PRO A 261 5.99 15.27 -18.87
C PRO A 261 7.51 15.39 -18.81
N GLU A 262 8.21 14.28 -19.02
CA GLU A 262 9.65 14.26 -19.04
C GLU A 262 10.17 14.96 -20.30
N THR A 263 10.89 16.06 -20.09
CA THR A 263 11.48 16.86 -21.17
C THR A 263 13.00 16.91 -21.12
N ALA A 264 13.59 16.47 -20.02
CA ALA A 264 15.03 16.40 -19.80
C ALA A 264 15.51 14.93 -19.77
N GLU A 265 16.79 14.72 -19.89
CA GLU A 265 17.39 13.40 -19.74
C GLU A 265 17.66 13.10 -18.26
N SER A 266 17.09 11.99 -17.79
CA SER A 266 17.34 11.51 -16.42
C SER A 266 18.75 10.92 -16.31
N GLU A 267 19.47 11.26 -15.27
CA GLU A 267 20.79 10.68 -14.94
C GLU A 267 20.73 9.18 -14.64
N THR A 268 19.56 8.67 -14.24
CA THR A 268 19.35 7.27 -13.87
C THR A 268 18.61 6.46 -14.91
N LYS A 269 18.54 6.95 -16.17
CA LYS A 269 17.89 6.25 -17.28
C LYS A 269 18.56 4.90 -17.52
N GLY A 270 17.80 3.81 -17.37
CA GLY A 270 18.27 2.43 -17.57
C GLY A 270 19.15 1.87 -16.43
N SER A 271 19.41 2.61 -15.36
CA SER A 271 20.24 2.17 -14.22
C SER A 271 19.42 2.09 -12.94
N VAL A 272 19.41 0.90 -12.30
CA VAL A 272 18.72 0.63 -11.03
C VAL A 272 19.73 0.23 -9.94
N LYS A 273 20.99 0.66 -10.06
CA LYS A 273 22.01 0.36 -9.03
C LYS A 273 21.84 1.27 -7.84
N VAL A 274 21.40 0.73 -6.73
CA VAL A 274 21.25 1.43 -5.45
C VAL A 274 22.28 0.97 -4.46
N SER A 275 23.04 1.90 -3.93
CA SER A 275 23.80 1.70 -2.71
C SER A 275 22.91 2.11 -1.54
N ILE A 276 22.30 1.15 -0.85
CA ILE A 276 21.69 1.44 0.45
C ILE A 276 22.82 1.42 1.48
N GLU A 277 23.08 2.55 2.09
CA GLU A 277 23.97 2.61 3.23
C GLU A 277 23.36 1.77 4.37
N LYS A 278 24.17 0.91 4.97
CA LYS A 278 23.78 0.16 6.15
C LYS A 278 23.83 1.11 7.35
N ASN A 279 22.69 1.49 7.87
CA ASN A 279 22.61 2.41 9.03
C ASN A 279 22.76 1.67 10.38
N SER A 280 22.95 0.36 10.36
CA SER A 280 23.09 -0.47 11.57
C SER A 280 24.28 -1.42 11.44
N SER A 281 24.98 -1.65 12.54
CA SER A 281 26.18 -2.50 12.59
C SER A 281 25.83 -4.01 12.70
N ASN A 282 24.65 -4.34 13.22
CA ASN A 282 24.17 -5.71 13.37
C ASN A 282 22.63 -5.81 13.29
N VAL A 283 22.11 -7.05 13.23
CA VAL A 283 20.68 -7.34 13.10
C VAL A 283 19.87 -6.82 14.31
N ILE A 284 20.44 -6.91 15.52
CA ILE A 284 19.75 -6.50 16.75
C ILE A 284 19.60 -4.98 16.76
N GLU A 285 20.66 -4.27 16.39
CA GLU A 285 20.59 -2.81 16.27
C GLU A 285 19.60 -2.38 15.16
N ALA A 286 19.57 -3.09 14.03
CA ALA A 286 18.58 -2.82 13.00
C ALA A 286 17.14 -3.01 13.51
N ALA A 287 16.89 -4.07 14.28
CA ALA A 287 15.59 -4.32 14.89
C ALA A 287 15.21 -3.22 15.90
N ALA A 288 16.15 -2.80 16.76
CA ALA A 288 15.94 -1.78 17.76
C ALA A 288 15.67 -0.39 17.15
N ASN A 289 16.46 -0.01 16.15
CA ASN A 289 16.25 1.25 15.41
C ASN A 289 14.89 1.25 14.71
N GLY A 290 14.55 0.16 14.01
CA GLY A 290 13.25 0.03 13.37
C GLY A 290 12.08 0.06 14.36
N ALA A 291 12.23 -0.52 15.56
CA ALA A 291 11.22 -0.43 16.61
C ALA A 291 11.05 1.00 17.14
N SER A 292 12.15 1.75 17.29
CA SER A 292 12.13 3.16 17.70
C SER A 292 11.43 4.04 16.67
N ASP A 293 11.76 3.88 15.39
CA ASP A 293 11.13 4.60 14.29
C ASP A 293 9.63 4.25 14.20
N GLY A 294 9.31 2.97 14.35
CA GLY A 294 7.93 2.47 14.39
C GLY A 294 7.12 3.02 15.56
N LEU A 295 7.73 3.18 16.74
CA LEU A 295 7.08 3.80 17.91
C LEU A 295 6.74 5.27 17.62
N GLN A 296 7.68 6.02 17.06
CA GLN A 296 7.44 7.41 16.71
C GLN A 296 6.32 7.55 15.67
N LEU A 297 6.32 6.68 14.66
CA LEU A 297 5.24 6.63 13.67
C LEU A 297 3.89 6.28 14.31
N ALA A 298 3.84 5.29 15.18
CA ALA A 298 2.63 4.87 15.89
C ALA A 298 2.07 6.00 16.76
N LEU A 299 2.90 6.70 17.51
CA LEU A 299 2.50 7.86 18.32
C LEU A 299 1.95 8.99 17.44
N ASN A 300 2.60 9.31 16.33
CA ASN A 300 2.14 10.31 15.37
C ASN A 300 0.77 9.94 14.78
N VAL A 301 0.60 8.68 14.36
CA VAL A 301 -0.70 8.17 13.83
C VAL A 301 -1.78 8.28 14.90
N GLY A 302 -1.51 7.85 16.13
CA GLY A 302 -2.45 7.95 17.24
C GLY A 302 -2.85 9.40 17.54
N ALA A 303 -1.89 10.30 17.61
CA ALA A 303 -2.12 11.72 17.87
C ALA A 303 -2.93 12.39 16.75
N MET A 304 -2.59 12.12 15.48
CA MET A 304 -3.30 12.64 14.32
C MET A 304 -4.75 12.15 14.27
N LEU A 305 -4.99 10.85 14.46
CA LEU A 305 -6.33 10.28 14.49
C LEU A 305 -7.17 10.90 15.61
N LEU A 306 -6.62 11.02 16.83
CA LEU A 306 -7.31 11.65 17.95
C LEU A 306 -7.69 13.10 17.62
N ALA A 307 -6.75 13.89 17.13
CA ALA A 307 -6.97 15.31 16.81
C ALA A 307 -8.01 15.48 15.68
N PHE A 308 -7.85 14.76 14.56
CA PHE A 308 -8.75 14.92 13.41
C PHE A 308 -10.15 14.38 13.68
N ILE A 309 -10.31 13.26 14.38
CA ILE A 309 -11.64 12.77 14.75
C ILE A 309 -12.34 13.76 15.68
N ALA A 310 -11.63 14.33 16.66
CA ALA A 310 -12.18 15.36 17.54
C ALA A 310 -12.58 16.64 16.75
N LEU A 311 -11.76 17.09 15.80
CA LEU A 311 -12.09 18.23 14.94
C LEU A 311 -13.30 17.96 14.05
N ILE A 312 -13.40 16.77 13.46
CA ILE A 312 -14.57 16.38 12.67
C ILE A 312 -15.83 16.38 13.54
N ALA A 313 -15.76 15.81 14.76
CA ALA A 313 -16.90 15.84 15.69
C ALA A 313 -17.32 17.27 16.05
N LEU A 314 -16.38 18.17 16.26
CA LEU A 314 -16.64 19.59 16.49
C LEU A 314 -17.36 20.24 15.31
N ILE A 315 -16.87 20.00 14.07
CA ILE A 315 -17.48 20.55 12.85
C ILE A 315 -18.91 20.00 12.67
N VAL A 316 -19.12 18.70 12.89
CA VAL A 316 -20.44 18.08 12.75
C VAL A 316 -21.45 18.70 13.74
N ILE A 317 -21.06 18.90 15.01
CA ILE A 317 -21.91 19.56 16.00
C ILE A 317 -22.23 21.00 15.56
N TRP A 318 -21.24 21.74 15.10
CA TRP A 318 -21.43 23.10 14.58
C TRP A 318 -22.43 23.15 13.42
N LEU A 319 -22.29 22.25 12.46
CA LEU A 319 -23.21 22.15 11.32
C LEU A 319 -24.64 21.76 11.77
N GLN A 320 -24.76 20.85 12.75
CA GLN A 320 -26.07 20.50 13.31
C GLN A 320 -26.76 21.68 13.97
N ILE A 321 -26.01 22.50 14.72
CA ILE A 321 -26.54 23.73 15.36
C ILE A 321 -27.00 24.75 14.29
N LEU A 322 -26.26 24.88 13.17
CA LEU A 322 -26.59 25.80 12.11
C LEU A 322 -27.81 25.36 11.25
N VAL A 323 -28.03 24.05 11.13
CA VAL A 323 -29.11 23.45 10.33
C VAL A 323 -30.36 23.14 11.16
N SER A 324 -30.21 23.09 12.48
CA SER A 324 -31.32 22.89 13.43
C SER A 324 -32.17 24.18 13.46
N PRO A 325 -33.47 24.15 13.08
CA PRO A 325 -34.36 25.32 13.08
C PRO A 325 -34.62 25.81 14.51
#